data_f0b21d7989ee93fb072472ea10c128a8
#
_entry.id   f0b21d7989ee93fb072472ea10c128a8
#
_cell.length_a   1.000
_cell.length_b   1.000
_cell.length_c   1.000
_cell.angle_alpha   90.00
_cell.angle_beta   90.00
_cell.angle_gamma   90.00
#
_symmetry.space_group_name_H-M   'P 1'
#
loop_
_entity.id
_entity.type
_entity.pdbx_description
1 polymer ?
#
loop_
_entity_poly.entity_id
_entity_poly.type
_entity_poly.pdbx_seq_one_letter_code
_entity_poly.pdbx_strand_id
1 'polypeptide(L)'
;MTLLGLSACSVNARIKKADRKYAIGEYYEAGEMYRQTYRRISNKNKDLRAHVAFMQGECNRIINGSKAIGAYKNAIKNHYPDSIVYLSYAQVLHYQGEYKEAIKQYDIYLEAHPNDYVAQAGKYGCLQVEQWKHHSSRYKIALAKEFNEKRTSNFAPAFISEDGD
;
A
#
# COMPACT_ATOMS: atom_id res chain seq x y z
N MET A 1 31.63 1.03 29.46
CA MET A 1 31.03 0.36 28.29
C MET A 1 29.59 -0.13 28.54
N THR A 2 28.63 0.70 29.00
CA THR A 2 27.30 0.22 29.45
C THR A 2 26.12 1.05 28.93
N LEU A 3 26.32 1.98 27.99
CA LEU A 3 25.25 2.83 27.43
C LEU A 3 24.51 2.25 26.23
N LEU A 4 25.02 1.21 25.57
CA LEU A 4 24.41 0.58 24.40
C LEU A 4 23.23 -0.34 24.74
N GLY A 5 23.17 -0.91 25.94
CA GLY A 5 22.11 -1.84 26.35
C GLY A 5 20.75 -1.19 26.63
N LEU A 6 20.74 0.02 27.17
CA LEU A 6 19.51 0.74 27.51
C LEU A 6 18.71 1.21 26.27
N SER A 7 19.41 1.56 25.19
CA SER A 7 18.78 2.01 23.95
C SER A 7 18.06 0.86 23.21
N ALA A 8 18.65 -0.33 23.16
CA ALA A 8 18.06 -1.49 22.51
C ALA A 8 16.79 -1.99 23.24
N CYS A 9 16.80 -2.00 24.57
CA CYS A 9 15.62 -2.36 25.38
C CYS A 9 14.43 -1.39 25.12
N SER A 10 14.71 -0.11 24.99
CA SER A 10 13.73 0.93 24.67
C SER A 10 13.11 0.75 23.26
N VAL A 11 13.91 0.38 22.25
CA VAL A 11 13.43 0.15 20.88
C VAL A 11 12.53 -1.09 20.83
N ASN A 12 12.96 -2.21 21.41
CA ASN A 12 12.15 -3.44 21.43
C ASN A 12 10.82 -3.26 22.18
N ALA A 13 10.80 -2.52 23.28
CA ALA A 13 9.57 -2.22 24.00
C ALA A 13 8.58 -1.40 23.13
N ARG A 14 9.10 -0.46 22.33
CA ARG A 14 8.28 0.32 21.39
C ARG A 14 7.69 -0.54 20.27
N ILE A 15 8.48 -1.44 19.70
CA ILE A 15 8.03 -2.39 18.68
C ILE A 15 6.89 -3.24 19.26
N LYS A 16 7.09 -3.89 20.41
CA LYS A 16 6.06 -4.69 21.07
C LYS A 16 4.76 -3.90 21.36
N LYS A 17 4.87 -2.61 21.64
CA LYS A 17 3.68 -1.76 21.82
C LYS A 17 3.00 -1.49 20.49
N ALA A 18 3.74 -1.23 19.41
CA ALA A 18 3.20 -1.06 18.07
C ALA A 18 2.53 -2.35 17.56
N ASP A 19 3.16 -3.52 17.79
CA ASP A 19 2.60 -4.83 17.43
C ASP A 19 1.25 -5.07 18.09
N ARG A 20 1.12 -4.73 19.38
CA ARG A 20 -0.16 -4.82 20.09
C ARG A 20 -1.23 -3.91 19.49
N LYS A 21 -0.87 -2.67 19.12
CA LYS A 21 -1.78 -1.74 18.46
C LYS A 21 -2.21 -2.28 17.09
N TYR A 22 -1.27 -2.82 16.33
CA TYR A 22 -1.55 -3.46 15.04
C TYR A 22 -2.54 -4.63 15.20
N ALA A 23 -2.30 -5.50 16.19
CA ALA A 23 -3.11 -6.69 16.44
C ALA A 23 -4.58 -6.38 16.81
N ILE A 24 -4.84 -5.22 17.41
CA ILE A 24 -6.21 -4.78 17.75
C ILE A 24 -6.81 -3.82 16.71
N GLY A 25 -6.16 -3.66 15.54
CA GLY A 25 -6.66 -2.85 14.44
C GLY A 25 -6.40 -1.34 14.55
N GLU A 26 -5.66 -0.88 15.55
CA GLU A 26 -5.28 0.54 15.70
C GLU A 26 -4.13 0.89 14.76
N TYR A 27 -4.38 0.76 13.44
CA TYR A 27 -3.34 0.85 12.41
C TYR A 27 -2.70 2.24 12.31
N TYR A 28 -3.44 3.31 12.58
CA TYR A 28 -2.89 4.66 12.56
C TYR A 28 -1.82 4.84 13.65
N GLU A 29 -2.16 4.50 14.89
CA GLU A 29 -1.27 4.60 16.03
C GLU A 29 -0.07 3.66 15.89
N ALA A 30 -0.31 2.42 15.46
CA ALA A 30 0.74 1.45 15.18
C ALA A 30 1.72 1.98 14.12
N GLY A 31 1.22 2.50 12.99
CA GLY A 31 2.02 3.06 11.91
C GLY A 31 2.90 4.23 12.35
N GLU A 32 2.34 5.15 13.15
CA GLU A 32 3.12 6.26 13.71
C GLU A 32 4.18 5.79 14.71
N MET A 33 3.87 4.76 15.51
CA MET A 33 4.86 4.18 16.43
C MET A 33 5.99 3.47 15.67
N TYR A 34 5.70 2.69 14.62
CA TYR A 34 6.72 2.09 13.78
C TYR A 34 7.57 3.16 13.10
N ARG A 35 6.97 4.21 12.54
CA ARG A 35 7.66 5.34 11.91
C ARG A 35 8.65 6.02 12.87
N GLN A 36 8.21 6.32 14.10
CA GLN A 36 9.06 6.93 15.13
C GLN A 36 10.17 5.97 15.57
N THR A 37 9.87 4.68 15.67
CA THR A 37 10.83 3.65 16.06
C THR A 37 11.88 3.45 14.99
N TYR A 38 11.51 3.39 13.71
CA TYR A 38 12.44 3.29 12.57
C TYR A 38 13.55 4.33 12.61
N ARG A 39 13.22 5.58 12.98
CA ARG A 39 14.19 6.68 13.07
C ARG A 39 15.21 6.50 14.19
N ARG A 40 14.90 5.67 15.20
CA ARG A 40 15.76 5.41 16.37
C ARG A 40 16.63 4.19 16.22
N ILE A 41 16.35 3.34 15.24
CA ILE A 41 17.14 2.13 14.97
C ILE A 41 18.41 2.51 14.23
N SER A 42 19.55 2.05 14.73
CA SER A 42 20.86 2.24 14.07
C SER A 42 20.82 1.73 12.62
N ASN A 43 21.46 2.45 11.70
CA ASN A 43 21.58 2.04 10.30
C ASN A 43 22.35 0.71 10.12
N LYS A 44 23.10 0.27 11.14
CA LYS A 44 23.79 -1.01 11.15
C LYS A 44 22.84 -2.20 11.40
N ASN A 45 21.72 -1.97 12.08
CA ASN A 45 20.74 -3.03 12.37
C ASN A 45 19.72 -3.12 11.24
N LYS A 46 20.14 -3.72 10.13
CA LYS A 46 19.33 -3.82 8.89
C LYS A 46 18.07 -4.64 9.09
N ASP A 47 18.15 -5.78 9.76
CA ASP A 47 17.03 -6.70 9.95
C ASP A 47 15.89 -6.02 10.72
N LEU A 48 16.21 -5.35 11.82
CA LEU A 48 15.20 -4.65 12.62
C LEU A 48 14.60 -3.46 11.87
N ARG A 49 15.42 -2.75 11.08
CA ARG A 49 14.94 -1.68 10.21
C ARG A 49 14.00 -2.21 9.14
N ALA A 50 14.35 -3.33 8.51
CA ALA A 50 13.53 -3.98 7.50
C ALA A 50 12.15 -4.36 8.06
N HIS A 51 12.15 -5.04 9.21
CA HIS A 51 10.92 -5.45 9.89
C HIS A 51 10.02 -4.26 10.24
N VAL A 52 10.58 -3.25 10.92
CA VAL A 52 9.79 -2.08 11.34
C VAL A 52 9.29 -1.27 10.14
N ALA A 53 10.07 -1.18 9.06
CA ALA A 53 9.63 -0.52 7.84
C ALA A 53 8.50 -1.30 7.14
N PHE A 54 8.58 -2.64 7.10
CA PHE A 54 7.52 -3.48 6.55
C PHE A 54 6.21 -3.29 7.33
N MET A 55 6.24 -3.39 8.66
CA MET A 55 5.07 -3.20 9.51
C MET A 55 4.48 -1.79 9.41
N GLN A 56 5.31 -0.76 9.25
CA GLN A 56 4.85 0.59 8.92
C GLN A 56 4.13 0.62 7.57
N GLY A 57 4.64 -0.09 6.57
CA GLY A 57 4.03 -0.26 5.26
C GLY A 57 2.66 -0.90 5.35
N GLU A 58 2.53 -2.00 6.09
CA GLU A 58 1.26 -2.69 6.31
C GLU A 58 0.21 -1.79 6.97
N CYS A 59 0.58 -1.04 8.00
CA CYS A 59 -0.32 -0.05 8.61
C CYS A 59 -0.79 1.00 7.61
N ASN A 60 0.16 1.58 6.88
CA ASN A 60 -0.13 2.64 5.91
C ASN A 60 -0.95 2.13 4.73
N ARG A 61 -0.76 0.88 4.28
CA ARG A 61 -1.53 0.28 3.20
C ARG A 61 -3.04 0.28 3.49
N ILE A 62 -3.40 0.08 4.75
CA ILE A 62 -4.79 0.07 5.19
C ILE A 62 -5.38 1.49 5.29
N ILE A 63 -4.59 2.47 5.73
CA ILE A 63 -5.07 3.82 6.07
C ILE A 63 -4.88 4.79 4.90
N ASN A 64 -3.70 4.77 4.29
CA ASN A 64 -3.29 5.69 3.23
C ASN A 64 -2.18 5.07 2.39
N GLY A 65 -2.55 4.42 1.30
CA GLY A 65 -1.63 3.67 0.45
C GLY A 65 -0.44 4.48 -0.05
N SER A 66 -0.58 5.77 -0.34
CA SER A 66 0.53 6.59 -0.82
C SER A 66 1.69 6.66 0.17
N LYS A 67 1.40 6.66 1.47
CA LYS A 67 2.43 6.63 2.54
C LYS A 67 3.10 5.26 2.69
N ALA A 68 2.46 4.19 2.25
CA ALA A 68 3.02 2.83 2.32
C ALA A 68 4.21 2.64 1.38
N ILE A 69 4.21 3.31 0.21
CA ILE A 69 5.27 3.21 -0.81
C ILE A 69 6.66 3.44 -0.21
N GLY A 70 6.82 4.54 0.54
CA GLY A 70 8.10 4.87 1.17
C GLY A 70 8.54 3.86 2.22
N ALA A 71 7.59 3.28 2.95
CA ALA A 71 7.85 2.27 3.97
C ALA A 71 8.31 0.95 3.35
N TYR A 72 7.64 0.46 2.29
CA TYR A 72 8.08 -0.74 1.59
C TYR A 72 9.43 -0.57 0.90
N LYS A 73 9.70 0.58 0.27
CA LYS A 73 11.04 0.89 -0.26
C LYS A 73 12.11 0.81 0.82
N ASN A 74 11.82 1.28 2.03
CA ASN A 74 12.74 1.17 3.16
C ASN A 74 12.91 -0.28 3.64
N ALA A 75 11.86 -1.09 3.64
CA ALA A 75 11.94 -2.51 3.98
C ALA A 75 12.84 -3.26 2.98
N ILE A 76 12.61 -3.07 1.68
CA ILE A 76 13.41 -3.67 0.60
C ILE A 76 14.88 -3.21 0.69
N LYS A 77 15.13 -1.91 0.87
CA LYS A 77 16.49 -1.36 1.04
C LYS A 77 17.25 -1.96 2.22
N ASN A 78 16.55 -2.38 3.26
CA ASN A 78 17.12 -3.02 4.42
C ASN A 78 17.08 -4.55 4.35
N HIS A 79 16.75 -5.12 3.18
CA HIS A 79 16.74 -6.57 2.90
C HIS A 79 15.69 -7.32 3.74
N TYR A 80 14.42 -6.86 3.72
CA TYR A 80 13.35 -7.63 4.34
C TYR A 80 13.31 -9.06 3.78
N PRO A 81 13.33 -10.11 4.63
CA PRO A 81 13.64 -11.46 4.17
C PRO A 81 12.52 -12.14 3.40
N ASP A 82 11.27 -11.70 3.58
CA ASP A 82 10.11 -12.32 2.96
C ASP A 82 9.70 -11.59 1.68
N SER A 83 9.52 -12.35 0.60
CA SER A 83 9.07 -11.83 -0.69
C SER A 83 7.69 -11.16 -0.67
N ILE A 84 6.89 -11.39 0.38
CA ILE A 84 5.58 -10.74 0.59
C ILE A 84 5.68 -9.20 0.51
N VAL A 85 6.83 -8.63 0.83
CA VAL A 85 7.05 -7.18 0.72
C VAL A 85 6.86 -6.68 -0.71
N TYR A 86 7.26 -7.46 -1.70
CA TYR A 86 7.08 -7.12 -3.12
C TYR A 86 5.62 -7.20 -3.54
N LEU A 87 4.88 -8.20 -3.05
CA LEU A 87 3.44 -8.31 -3.31
C LEU A 87 2.67 -7.14 -2.70
N SER A 88 2.89 -6.86 -1.41
CA SER A 88 2.25 -5.74 -0.72
C SER A 88 2.57 -4.40 -1.38
N TYR A 89 3.82 -4.22 -1.79
CA TYR A 89 4.26 -3.01 -2.51
C TYR A 89 3.63 -2.90 -3.89
N ALA A 90 3.59 -4.00 -4.66
CA ALA A 90 2.94 -4.05 -5.97
C ALA A 90 1.45 -3.67 -5.89
N GLN A 91 0.72 -4.21 -4.91
CA GLN A 91 -0.69 -3.90 -4.69
C GLN A 91 -0.93 -2.41 -4.41
N VAL A 92 -0.07 -1.80 -3.60
CA VAL A 92 -0.16 -0.36 -3.31
C VAL A 92 0.12 0.47 -4.56
N LEU A 93 1.14 0.13 -5.33
CA LEU A 93 1.47 0.80 -6.59
C LEU A 93 0.32 0.65 -7.61
N HIS A 94 -0.24 -0.55 -7.73
CA HIS A 94 -1.40 -0.81 -8.58
C HIS A 94 -2.59 0.08 -8.19
N TYR A 95 -2.92 0.14 -6.91
CA TYR A 95 -4.00 0.99 -6.40
C TYR A 95 -3.75 2.48 -6.64
N GLN A 96 -2.48 2.92 -6.63
CA GLN A 96 -2.09 4.31 -6.91
C GLN A 96 -2.00 4.64 -8.41
N GLY A 97 -2.20 3.65 -9.29
CA GLY A 97 -2.10 3.83 -10.74
C GLY A 97 -0.67 3.77 -11.29
N GLU A 98 0.30 3.42 -10.47
CA GLU A 98 1.72 3.26 -10.83
C GLU A 98 1.96 1.88 -11.47
N TYR A 99 1.21 1.59 -12.55
CA TYR A 99 1.10 0.25 -13.13
C TYR A 99 2.44 -0.34 -13.57
N LYS A 100 3.31 0.47 -14.20
CA LYS A 100 4.62 0.00 -14.69
C LYS A 100 5.53 -0.49 -13.57
N GLU A 101 5.53 0.23 -12.46
CA GLU A 101 6.33 -0.16 -11.31
C GLU A 101 5.68 -1.32 -10.55
N ALA A 102 4.34 -1.36 -10.48
CA ALA A 102 3.59 -2.48 -9.90
C ALA A 102 3.92 -3.80 -10.61
N ILE A 103 3.96 -3.81 -11.96
CA ILE A 103 4.33 -4.99 -12.75
C ILE A 103 5.69 -5.51 -12.33
N LYS A 104 6.71 -4.66 -12.20
CA LYS A 104 8.06 -5.08 -11.78
C LYS A 104 8.05 -5.75 -10.40
N GLN A 105 7.29 -5.19 -9.46
CA GLN A 105 7.21 -5.75 -8.11
C GLN A 105 6.44 -7.08 -8.09
N TYR A 106 5.38 -7.20 -8.89
CA TYR A 106 4.69 -8.48 -9.09
C TYR A 106 5.62 -9.52 -9.70
N ASP A 107 6.46 -9.15 -10.69
CA ASP A 107 7.42 -10.06 -11.31
C ASP A 107 8.41 -10.62 -10.28
N ILE A 108 9.00 -9.75 -9.46
CA ILE A 108 9.95 -10.18 -8.42
C ILE A 108 9.27 -11.16 -7.44
N TYR A 109 8.02 -10.87 -7.04
CA TYR A 109 7.28 -11.78 -6.15
C TYR A 109 6.99 -13.13 -6.82
N LEU A 110 6.56 -13.11 -8.08
CA LEU A 110 6.20 -14.30 -8.85
C LEU A 110 7.40 -15.19 -9.19
N GLU A 111 8.63 -14.69 -9.18
CA GLU A 111 9.83 -15.53 -9.28
C GLU A 111 9.89 -16.57 -8.16
N ALA A 112 9.50 -16.20 -6.94
CA ALA A 112 9.45 -17.11 -5.80
C ALA A 112 8.08 -17.84 -5.67
N HIS A 113 7.01 -17.25 -6.17
CA HIS A 113 5.63 -17.75 -6.02
C HIS A 113 4.90 -17.78 -7.36
N PRO A 114 5.36 -18.58 -8.35
CA PRO A 114 4.85 -18.54 -9.73
C PRO A 114 3.36 -18.88 -9.87
N ASN A 115 2.80 -19.61 -8.91
CA ASN A 115 1.40 -20.06 -8.92
C ASN A 115 0.47 -19.19 -8.05
N ASP A 116 0.92 -18.02 -7.57
CA ASP A 116 0.05 -17.13 -6.81
C ASP A 116 -0.91 -16.40 -7.76
N TYR A 117 -2.18 -16.82 -7.75
CA TYR A 117 -3.22 -16.26 -8.60
C TYR A 117 -3.53 -14.80 -8.31
N VAL A 118 -3.37 -14.33 -7.07
CA VAL A 118 -3.60 -12.93 -6.69
C VAL A 118 -2.55 -12.04 -7.34
N ALA A 119 -1.29 -12.45 -7.28
CA ALA A 119 -0.19 -11.72 -7.92
C ALA A 119 -0.29 -11.74 -9.45
N GLN A 120 -0.63 -12.91 -10.04
CA GLN A 120 -0.85 -13.04 -11.47
C GLN A 120 -1.99 -12.13 -11.95
N ALA A 121 -3.13 -12.15 -11.28
CA ALA A 121 -4.29 -11.31 -11.62
C ALA A 121 -3.97 -9.81 -11.47
N GLY A 122 -3.25 -9.44 -10.41
CA GLY A 122 -2.81 -8.07 -10.19
C GLY A 122 -1.89 -7.57 -11.31
N LYS A 123 -0.89 -8.37 -11.68
CA LYS A 123 0.01 -8.08 -12.81
C LYS A 123 -0.77 -7.96 -14.13
N TYR A 124 -1.65 -8.92 -14.40
CA TYR A 124 -2.48 -8.92 -15.62
C TYR A 124 -3.35 -7.67 -15.69
N GLY A 125 -4.01 -7.29 -14.59
CA GLY A 125 -4.79 -6.05 -14.51
C GLY A 125 -3.96 -4.81 -14.87
N CYS A 126 -2.74 -4.70 -14.35
CA CYS A 126 -1.85 -3.59 -14.70
C CYS A 126 -1.50 -3.56 -16.20
N LEU A 127 -1.25 -4.73 -16.82
CA LEU A 127 -0.97 -4.83 -18.25
C LEU A 127 -2.18 -4.43 -19.10
N GLN A 128 -3.40 -4.82 -18.69
CA GLN A 128 -4.62 -4.45 -19.41
C GLN A 128 -4.88 -2.94 -19.41
N VAL A 129 -4.60 -2.25 -18.31
CA VAL A 129 -4.76 -0.77 -18.24
C VAL A 129 -3.86 -0.08 -19.27
N GLU A 130 -2.63 -0.53 -19.46
CA GLU A 130 -1.73 0.03 -20.48
C GLU A 130 -2.30 -0.19 -21.90
N GLN A 131 -2.90 -1.34 -22.17
CA GLN A 131 -3.56 -1.59 -23.45
C GLN A 131 -4.80 -0.71 -23.63
N TRP A 132 -5.64 -0.57 -22.60
CA TRP A 132 -6.86 0.25 -22.67
C TRP A 132 -6.60 1.73 -22.90
N LYS A 133 -5.47 2.25 -22.42
CA LYS A 133 -5.06 3.64 -22.71
C LYS A 133 -4.87 3.92 -24.21
N HIS A 134 -4.53 2.89 -24.98
CA HIS A 134 -4.34 2.99 -26.44
C HIS A 134 -5.60 2.67 -27.25
N HIS A 135 -6.64 2.15 -26.63
CA HIS A 135 -7.93 1.85 -27.26
C HIS A 135 -8.99 2.79 -26.73
N SER A 136 -9.44 3.74 -27.57
CA SER A 136 -10.54 4.63 -27.19
C SER A 136 -11.83 3.82 -26.96
N SER A 137 -12.46 4.06 -25.83
CA SER A 137 -13.82 3.53 -25.57
C SER A 137 -14.81 4.09 -26.62
N ARG A 138 -15.79 3.28 -27.01
CA ARG A 138 -16.93 3.74 -27.82
C ARG A 138 -17.80 4.75 -27.06
N TYR A 139 -17.65 4.83 -25.76
CA TYR A 139 -18.44 5.67 -24.89
C TYR A 139 -17.68 6.95 -24.54
N LYS A 140 -18.33 8.11 -24.69
CA LYS A 140 -17.87 9.37 -24.12
C LYS A 140 -18.48 9.49 -22.72
N ILE A 141 -17.66 9.46 -21.70
CA ILE A 141 -18.07 9.71 -20.32
C ILE A 141 -17.83 11.19 -20.06
N ALA A 142 -18.89 11.92 -19.75
CA ALA A 142 -18.83 13.32 -19.38
C ALA A 142 -19.51 13.55 -18.04
N LEU A 143 -19.02 14.50 -17.27
CA LEU A 143 -19.68 14.92 -16.05
C LEU A 143 -20.99 15.62 -16.42
N ALA A 144 -22.12 15.08 -15.97
CA ALA A 144 -23.43 15.73 -16.10
C ALA A 144 -23.49 16.89 -15.10
N LYS A 145 -23.13 18.09 -15.57
CA LYS A 145 -23.01 19.29 -14.71
C LYS A 145 -24.35 19.67 -14.07
N GLU A 146 -25.43 19.35 -14.72
CA GLU A 146 -26.79 19.60 -14.27
C GLU A 146 -27.13 18.86 -12.98
N PHE A 147 -26.50 17.70 -12.75
CA PHE A 147 -26.73 16.86 -11.59
C PHE A 147 -25.61 16.93 -10.54
N ASN A 148 -24.56 17.72 -10.79
CA ASN A 148 -23.39 17.81 -9.91
C ASN A 148 -23.25 19.20 -9.30
N GLU A 149 -23.84 19.40 -8.15
CA GLU A 149 -23.61 20.58 -7.32
C GLU A 149 -22.39 20.37 -6.42
N LYS A 150 -21.57 21.44 -6.25
CA LYS A 150 -20.26 21.37 -5.54
C LYS A 150 -20.33 20.95 -4.07
N ARG A 151 -21.53 20.92 -3.45
CA ARG A 151 -21.72 20.70 -2.01
C ARG A 151 -22.73 19.63 -1.67
N THR A 152 -23.24 18.91 -2.66
CA THR A 152 -24.24 17.86 -2.48
C THR A 152 -23.73 16.54 -2.99
N SER A 153 -24.15 15.44 -2.34
CA SER A 153 -23.93 14.08 -2.84
C SER A 153 -25.13 13.68 -3.67
N ASN A 154 -24.92 13.50 -4.97
CA ASN A 154 -25.97 13.06 -5.90
C ASN A 154 -25.84 11.55 -6.11
N PHE A 155 -26.86 10.80 -5.70
CA PHE A 155 -26.90 9.34 -5.82
C PHE A 155 -28.03 8.91 -6.78
N ALA A 156 -27.74 7.88 -7.57
CA ALA A 156 -28.71 7.15 -8.36
C ALA A 156 -29.69 8.04 -9.17
N PRO A 157 -29.21 8.80 -10.17
CA PRO A 157 -30.12 9.54 -11.03
C PRO A 157 -31.06 8.57 -11.73
N ALA A 158 -32.37 8.82 -11.64
CA ALA A 158 -33.39 8.10 -12.40
C ALA A 158 -33.81 8.93 -13.59
N PHE A 159 -33.86 8.31 -14.76
CA PHE A 159 -34.46 8.93 -15.94
C PHE A 159 -35.96 8.53 -15.99
N ILE A 160 -36.81 9.50 -16.06
CA ILE A 160 -38.24 9.31 -16.29
C ILE A 160 -38.48 9.73 -17.74
N SER A 161 -38.99 8.81 -18.57
CA SER A 161 -39.41 9.19 -19.92
C SER A 161 -40.68 10.07 -19.83
N GLU A 162 -40.80 11.07 -20.70
CA GLU A 162 -42.01 11.91 -20.74
C GLU A 162 -43.26 11.10 -21.13
N ASP A 163 -43.07 9.90 -21.68
CA ASP A 163 -44.17 9.03 -22.17
C ASP A 163 -44.63 8.00 -21.12
N GLY A 164 -44.13 8.02 -19.91
CA GLY A 164 -44.69 7.28 -18.77
C GLY A 164 -44.61 5.74 -18.84
N ASP A 165 -43.67 5.17 -19.65
CA ASP A 165 -43.40 3.74 -19.75
C ASP A 165 -42.11 3.32 -19.03
#